data_ca76491d595a1137ce7a7b432ac0c5d6
#
_entry.id   ca76491d595a1137ce7a7b432ac0c5d6
#
_cell.length_a   1.000
_cell.length_b   1.000
_cell.length_c   1.000
_cell.angle_alpha   90.00
_cell.angle_beta   90.00
_cell.angle_gamma   90.00
#
_symmetry.space_group_name_H-M   'P 1'
#
loop_
_entity.id
_entity.type
_entity.pdbx_description
1 polymer ?
#
loop_
_entity_poly.entity_id
_entity_poly.type
_entity_poly.pdbx_seq_one_letter_code
_entity_poly.pdbx_strand_id
1 'polypeptide(L)'
;MLRAQTSHPLDPLSAAEIAVAVATVRDSMRFVEVVLLEPGKHVVALADAYFFPPFQPSLLPRTKGGPVIPSKLPPRRARLIVYNKKSNETSVWIVELTEVHATTRGGHHRGKVISSQVVQDVQPPMDAVEYAECEAVVKDYPPFRETMKKRGVDDMDLVMVDAWCVGYHSDADAPSRRLAKPLIFCRTESDCPMENGYARPVEGIHVLVDMQNMVFSLTVQVFVLMGHYVEWQKWNFRIGFTPREGLVIHSIAYVDGSRGRRPVAHRLSFVEMVVPYGDPNEPHYRKNAFDAGEDGLGKNAHSLKKDGKIEAEVKLTGILSLGALQPGESRKYGTMIAPGLYAPVHQHFFVARMDMSVDCKPGEAYNQVVEVNVKVEEPGKNNIHNNAFYAEETLLKSELQAMRDINPLSARHWIVRNTRTVNRTGQLTGYKLIPGSNCTPLAGPEAKFLRRAAFLKHNLWVTPYALNENFPGGEFPNQNPRVGEGLATWVKQNRSLEETDIILWYVFGITHVPRLEDWPVMPVEHIGFTLQPHGFFNCSPAVDVPPSTCDLDSKEGDAKDNGVAKPIPNGLIAKL
;
A
#
# COMPACT_ATOMS: atom_id res chain seq x y z
N MET A 1 16.54 1.30 -38.48
CA MET A 1 15.20 1.44 -37.83
C MET A 1 15.41 1.29 -36.36
N LEU A 2 15.32 2.37 -35.58
CA LEU A 2 15.25 2.29 -34.09
C LEU A 2 13.94 1.60 -33.78
N ARG A 3 14.01 0.39 -33.18
CA ARG A 3 12.80 -0.26 -32.68
C ARG A 3 12.20 0.62 -31.57
N ALA A 4 10.90 0.74 -31.60
CA ALA A 4 10.13 1.40 -30.58
C ALA A 4 10.42 0.79 -29.20
N GLN A 5 10.35 1.59 -28.19
CA GLN A 5 10.42 1.16 -26.79
C GLN A 5 9.48 -0.02 -26.56
N THR A 6 10.01 -1.12 -26.02
CA THR A 6 9.27 -2.39 -25.89
C THR A 6 8.46 -2.46 -24.60
N SER A 7 8.82 -1.62 -23.61
CA SER A 7 8.14 -1.59 -22.31
C SER A 7 7.24 -0.37 -22.20
N HIS A 8 6.04 -0.58 -21.69
CA HIS A 8 5.15 0.53 -21.33
C HIS A 8 5.76 1.38 -20.20
N PRO A 9 5.57 2.72 -20.17
CA PRO A 9 6.12 3.57 -19.11
C PRO A 9 5.75 3.18 -17.69
N LEU A 10 4.63 2.49 -17.46
CA LEU A 10 4.17 2.00 -16.15
C LEU A 10 4.55 0.53 -15.87
N ASP A 11 5.17 -0.19 -16.82
CA ASP A 11 5.64 -1.54 -16.50
C ASP A 11 6.72 -1.47 -15.42
N PRO A 12 6.78 -2.39 -14.46
CA PRO A 12 7.88 -2.46 -13.50
C PRO A 12 9.24 -2.45 -14.19
N LEU A 13 10.26 -1.96 -13.49
CA LEU A 13 11.62 -2.03 -14.00
C LEU A 13 12.03 -3.49 -14.21
N SER A 14 12.57 -3.80 -15.37
CA SER A 14 13.19 -5.09 -15.63
C SER A 14 14.49 -5.26 -14.84
N ALA A 15 14.93 -6.50 -14.63
CA ALA A 15 16.21 -6.78 -13.98
C ALA A 15 17.39 -6.08 -14.69
N ALA A 16 17.34 -5.96 -16.02
CA ALA A 16 18.34 -5.24 -16.79
C ALA A 16 18.33 -3.73 -16.54
N GLU A 17 17.13 -3.12 -16.43
CA GLU A 17 16.98 -1.70 -16.08
C GLU A 17 17.45 -1.41 -14.65
N ILE A 18 17.10 -2.28 -13.68
CA ILE A 18 17.58 -2.18 -12.30
C ILE A 18 19.11 -2.27 -12.25
N ALA A 19 19.70 -3.27 -12.92
CA ALA A 19 21.14 -3.44 -12.96
C ALA A 19 21.86 -2.21 -13.55
N VAL A 20 21.32 -1.61 -14.60
CA VAL A 20 21.86 -0.39 -15.21
C VAL A 20 21.68 0.82 -14.30
N ALA A 21 20.52 0.98 -13.67
CA ALA A 21 20.27 2.07 -12.73
C ALA A 21 21.26 2.02 -11.56
N VAL A 22 21.43 0.85 -10.95
CA VAL A 22 22.39 0.59 -9.88
C VAL A 22 23.83 0.85 -10.34
N ALA A 23 24.21 0.33 -11.52
CA ALA A 23 25.56 0.52 -12.07
C ALA A 23 25.89 1.98 -12.42
N THR A 24 24.85 2.79 -12.71
CA THR A 24 25.00 4.22 -13.05
C THR A 24 25.30 5.09 -11.83
N VAL A 25 24.88 4.66 -10.64
CA VAL A 25 25.04 5.40 -9.36
C VAL A 25 26.24 4.87 -8.55
N ARG A 26 27.18 4.19 -9.18
CA ARG A 26 28.31 3.53 -8.50
C ARG A 26 29.06 4.44 -7.56
N ASP A 27 29.05 4.05 -6.26
CA ASP A 27 30.12 4.07 -5.27
C ASP A 27 29.59 3.32 -4.03
N SER A 28 30.38 2.71 -3.21
CA SER A 28 30.15 1.95 -1.95
C SER A 28 28.83 2.26 -1.17
N MET A 29 27.73 2.36 -1.88
CA MET A 29 26.40 2.76 -1.40
C MET A 29 25.49 1.56 -1.27
N ARG A 30 24.62 1.56 -0.27
CA ARG A 30 23.49 0.61 -0.17
C ARG A 30 22.32 1.16 -0.95
N PHE A 31 21.74 0.32 -1.79
CA PHE A 31 20.51 0.64 -2.52
C PHE A 31 19.33 0.14 -1.69
N VAL A 32 18.67 1.07 -1.02
CA VAL A 32 17.53 0.77 -0.16
C VAL A 32 16.28 0.52 -1.00
N GLU A 33 16.12 1.32 -2.04
CA GLU A 33 15.01 1.22 -2.97
C GLU A 33 15.46 1.52 -4.40
N VAL A 34 15.00 0.73 -5.35
CA VAL A 34 15.16 0.99 -6.79
C VAL A 34 13.83 0.74 -7.47
N VAL A 35 13.12 1.80 -7.79
CA VAL A 35 11.75 1.71 -8.34
C VAL A 35 11.62 2.52 -9.61
N LEU A 36 10.59 2.21 -10.37
CA LEU A 36 10.18 3.04 -11.49
C LEU A 36 9.77 4.44 -10.97
N LEU A 37 10.37 5.49 -11.54
CA LEU A 37 9.80 6.82 -11.42
C LEU A 37 8.63 6.92 -12.40
N GLU A 38 7.42 6.80 -11.89
CA GLU A 38 6.23 6.85 -12.71
C GLU A 38 6.16 8.20 -13.47
N PRO A 39 5.94 8.18 -14.76
CA PRO A 39 5.79 9.40 -15.53
C PRO A 39 4.45 10.07 -15.24
N GLY A 40 4.38 11.37 -15.53
CA GLY A 40 3.12 12.10 -15.43
C GLY A 40 2.01 11.50 -16.31
N LYS A 41 0.76 11.65 -15.92
CA LYS A 41 -0.42 11.05 -16.57
C LYS A 41 -0.51 11.30 -18.07
N HIS A 42 -0.06 12.47 -18.54
CA HIS A 42 -0.03 12.79 -19.97
C HIS A 42 0.90 11.85 -20.75
N VAL A 43 2.04 11.44 -20.17
CA VAL A 43 2.98 10.49 -20.80
C VAL A 43 2.37 9.10 -20.85
N VAL A 44 1.67 8.70 -19.77
CA VAL A 44 0.95 7.43 -19.71
C VAL A 44 -0.13 7.38 -20.79
N ALA A 45 -0.93 8.43 -20.90
CA ALA A 45 -1.98 8.53 -21.91
C ALA A 45 -1.43 8.43 -23.35
N LEU A 46 -0.27 9.06 -23.62
CA LEU A 46 0.41 8.93 -24.91
C LEU A 46 0.93 7.51 -25.14
N ALA A 47 1.40 6.84 -24.09
CA ALA A 47 1.87 5.46 -24.19
C ALA A 47 0.71 4.48 -24.42
N ASP A 48 -0.40 4.66 -23.72
CA ASP A 48 -1.60 3.85 -23.95
C ASP A 48 -2.09 4.00 -25.40
N ALA A 49 -2.10 5.22 -25.92
CA ALA A 49 -2.44 5.47 -27.33
C ALA A 49 -1.43 4.85 -28.32
N TYR A 50 -0.17 4.78 -27.94
CA TYR A 50 0.90 4.19 -28.74
C TYR A 50 0.84 2.65 -28.76
N PHE A 51 0.64 2.01 -27.60
CA PHE A 51 0.59 0.55 -27.49
C PHE A 51 -0.78 -0.04 -27.85
N PHE A 52 -1.84 0.72 -27.61
CA PHE A 52 -3.23 0.34 -27.86
C PHE A 52 -3.94 1.42 -28.66
N PRO A 53 -3.61 1.53 -29.98
CA PRO A 53 -4.29 2.51 -30.81
C PRO A 53 -5.80 2.25 -30.74
N PRO A 54 -6.61 3.31 -30.56
CA PRO A 54 -8.05 3.16 -30.47
C PRO A 54 -8.55 2.41 -31.70
N PHE A 55 -9.31 1.31 -31.46
CA PHE A 55 -9.94 0.53 -32.53
C PHE A 55 -10.84 1.48 -33.32
N GLN A 56 -10.45 1.83 -34.54
CA GLN A 56 -11.28 2.60 -35.44
C GLN A 56 -12.22 1.61 -36.16
N PRO A 57 -13.52 1.59 -35.85
CA PRO A 57 -14.50 1.05 -36.79
C PRO A 57 -14.44 1.94 -38.04
N SER A 58 -14.28 1.35 -39.20
CA SER A 58 -14.13 2.00 -40.50
C SER A 58 -15.32 2.87 -40.98
N LEU A 59 -16.21 3.28 -40.08
CA LEU A 59 -17.50 3.92 -40.40
C LEU A 59 -17.78 5.25 -39.67
N LEU A 60 -16.86 5.82 -38.91
CA LEU A 60 -17.07 7.14 -38.32
C LEU A 60 -16.21 8.22 -38.99
N PRO A 61 -16.79 9.41 -39.30
CA PRO A 61 -16.03 10.48 -39.92
C PRO A 61 -14.89 10.94 -39.02
N ARG A 62 -13.69 11.03 -39.57
CA ARG A 62 -12.51 11.57 -38.90
C ARG A 62 -12.79 12.97 -38.38
N THR A 63 -13.07 13.13 -37.10
CA THR A 63 -13.01 14.43 -36.44
C THR A 63 -11.55 14.88 -36.40
N LYS A 64 -11.28 16.05 -36.96
CA LYS A 64 -9.98 16.73 -36.87
C LYS A 64 -9.65 16.94 -35.40
N GLY A 65 -8.66 16.21 -34.84
CA GLY A 65 -8.20 16.40 -33.47
C GLY A 65 -8.03 15.12 -32.63
N GLY A 66 -7.88 13.94 -33.23
CA GLY A 66 -7.47 12.73 -32.48
C GLY A 66 -6.05 12.89 -31.89
N PRO A 67 -5.74 12.21 -30.77
CA PRO A 67 -4.43 12.32 -30.15
C PRO A 67 -3.34 11.96 -31.16
N VAL A 68 -2.33 12.83 -31.29
CA VAL A 68 -1.16 12.56 -32.11
C VAL A 68 -0.39 11.44 -31.45
N ILE A 69 -0.35 10.26 -32.08
CA ILE A 69 0.45 9.13 -31.60
C ILE A 69 1.93 9.52 -31.75
N PRO A 70 2.71 9.59 -30.66
CA PRO A 70 4.11 9.96 -30.75
C PRO A 70 4.90 8.89 -31.49
N SER A 71 5.86 9.29 -32.26
CA SER A 71 6.79 8.37 -32.97
C SER A 71 7.76 7.68 -31.98
N LYS A 72 7.92 8.21 -30.77
CA LYS A 72 8.81 7.71 -29.73
C LYS A 72 8.29 8.16 -28.37
N LEU A 73 8.27 7.22 -27.42
CA LEU A 73 7.97 7.52 -26.01
C LEU A 73 9.22 8.10 -25.32
N PRO A 74 9.04 8.94 -24.29
CA PRO A 74 10.14 9.41 -23.47
C PRO A 74 10.81 8.23 -22.74
N PRO A 75 12.13 8.31 -22.48
CA PRO A 75 12.85 7.29 -21.73
C PRO A 75 12.22 7.06 -20.36
N ARG A 76 12.23 5.81 -19.91
CA ARG A 76 11.83 5.45 -18.56
C ARG A 76 12.86 5.95 -17.56
N ARG A 77 12.46 6.17 -16.33
CA ARG A 77 13.33 6.64 -15.26
C ARG A 77 13.22 5.76 -14.05
N ALA A 78 14.35 5.48 -13.42
CA ALA A 78 14.41 4.85 -12.11
C ALA A 78 14.61 5.93 -11.04
N ARG A 79 13.91 5.77 -9.93
CA ARG A 79 14.15 6.50 -8.69
C ARG A 79 14.85 5.54 -7.73
N LEU A 80 15.95 6.00 -7.15
CA LEU A 80 16.74 5.20 -6.21
C LEU A 80 16.84 5.97 -4.89
N ILE A 81 16.57 5.27 -3.78
CA ILE A 81 16.98 5.71 -2.45
C ILE A 81 18.26 4.98 -2.12
N VAL A 82 19.28 5.73 -1.82
CA VAL A 82 20.63 5.22 -1.62
C VAL A 82 21.17 5.74 -0.29
N TYR A 83 21.72 4.80 0.49
CA TYR A 83 22.35 5.11 1.77
C TYR A 83 23.86 4.92 1.67
N ASN A 84 24.60 5.96 2.00
CA ASN A 84 26.06 5.91 2.13
C ASN A 84 26.41 5.64 3.59
N LYS A 85 26.81 4.40 3.88
CA LYS A 85 27.16 4.00 5.25
C LYS A 85 28.37 4.77 5.81
N LYS A 86 29.31 5.19 4.96
CA LYS A 86 30.51 5.91 5.40
C LYS A 86 30.23 7.34 5.86
N SER A 87 29.42 8.07 5.08
CA SER A 87 29.03 9.46 5.42
C SER A 87 27.75 9.52 6.24
N ASN A 88 27.03 8.39 6.41
CA ASN A 88 25.70 8.33 7.02
C ASN A 88 24.70 9.27 6.34
N GLU A 89 24.74 9.30 5.01
CA GLU A 89 23.90 10.18 4.21
C GLU A 89 22.90 9.37 3.39
N THR A 90 21.68 9.85 3.40
CA THR A 90 20.61 9.36 2.52
C THR A 90 20.53 10.27 1.31
N SER A 91 20.48 9.69 0.12
CA SER A 91 20.31 10.44 -1.12
C SER A 91 19.26 9.82 -2.02
N VAL A 92 18.57 10.69 -2.76
CA VAL A 92 17.59 10.30 -3.79
C VAL A 92 18.18 10.59 -5.15
N TRP A 93 18.19 9.57 -6.00
CA TRP A 93 18.74 9.66 -7.35
C TRP A 93 17.66 9.39 -8.38
N ILE A 94 17.72 10.11 -9.49
CA ILE A 94 16.88 9.85 -10.67
C ILE A 94 17.82 9.50 -11.83
N VAL A 95 17.63 8.29 -12.34
CA VAL A 95 18.39 7.76 -13.48
C VAL A 95 17.44 7.54 -14.65
N GLU A 96 17.76 8.17 -15.77
CA GLU A 96 17.09 7.93 -17.05
C GLU A 96 17.67 6.68 -17.72
N LEU A 97 16.77 5.80 -18.17
CA LEU A 97 17.08 4.51 -18.76
C LEU A 97 16.73 4.54 -20.24
N THR A 98 17.74 4.63 -21.08
CA THR A 98 17.54 4.63 -22.54
C THR A 98 17.80 3.24 -23.10
N GLU A 99 16.80 2.66 -23.76
CA GLU A 99 16.96 1.39 -24.47
C GLU A 99 17.84 1.60 -25.70
N VAL A 100 18.99 0.93 -25.77
CA VAL A 100 19.98 1.10 -26.87
C VAL A 100 19.74 0.06 -27.97
N HIS A 101 19.45 -1.21 -27.57
CA HIS A 101 19.13 -2.29 -28.50
C HIS A 101 18.12 -3.24 -27.87
N ALA A 102 17.08 -3.62 -28.62
CA ALA A 102 16.20 -4.72 -28.24
C ALA A 102 16.75 -6.02 -28.84
N THR A 103 17.05 -6.99 -28.00
CA THR A 103 17.38 -8.36 -28.42
C THR A 103 16.24 -9.30 -28.03
N THR A 104 16.21 -10.50 -28.59
CA THR A 104 15.23 -11.54 -28.23
C THR A 104 15.35 -12.03 -26.78
N ARG A 105 16.41 -11.61 -26.06
CA ARG A 105 16.70 -11.97 -24.66
C ARG A 105 16.64 -10.78 -23.69
N GLY A 106 16.16 -9.62 -24.11
CA GLY A 106 16.06 -8.40 -23.33
C GLY A 106 16.78 -7.21 -23.97
N GLY A 107 16.39 -5.99 -23.59
CA GLY A 107 17.00 -4.77 -24.09
C GLY A 107 18.32 -4.43 -23.39
N HIS A 108 19.29 -3.87 -24.12
CA HIS A 108 20.42 -3.19 -23.50
C HIS A 108 20.00 -1.75 -23.18
N HIS A 109 20.20 -1.35 -21.95
CA HIS A 109 19.87 0.00 -21.48
C HIS A 109 21.15 0.78 -21.17
N ARG A 110 21.08 2.10 -21.34
CA ARG A 110 22.11 3.05 -20.92
C ARG A 110 21.51 3.95 -19.84
N GLY A 111 22.16 4.00 -18.68
CA GLY A 111 21.79 4.87 -17.59
C GLY A 111 22.41 6.25 -17.73
N LYS A 112 21.66 7.28 -17.33
CA LYS A 112 22.13 8.66 -17.19
C LYS A 112 21.53 9.26 -15.93
N VAL A 113 22.38 9.76 -15.03
CA VAL A 113 21.92 10.52 -13.87
C VAL A 113 21.26 11.82 -14.34
N ILE A 114 20.02 12.04 -13.95
CA ILE A 114 19.26 13.26 -14.18
C ILE A 114 19.36 14.19 -12.99
N SER A 115 19.25 13.65 -11.79
CA SER A 115 19.40 14.40 -10.54
C SER A 115 19.88 13.50 -9.42
N SER A 116 20.56 14.11 -8.46
CA SER A 116 20.88 13.49 -7.17
C SER A 116 20.72 14.55 -6.10
N GLN A 117 20.12 14.18 -5.00
CA GLN A 117 19.89 15.06 -3.87
C GLN A 117 20.17 14.32 -2.57
N VAL A 118 21.04 14.87 -1.75
CA VAL A 118 21.20 14.43 -0.36
C VAL A 118 20.04 14.98 0.46
N VAL A 119 19.39 14.10 1.23
CA VAL A 119 18.31 14.47 2.13
C VAL A 119 18.88 14.50 3.54
N GLN A 120 18.94 15.68 4.12
CA GLN A 120 19.53 15.88 5.44
C GLN A 120 18.61 15.39 6.56
N ASP A 121 19.21 14.90 7.63
CA ASP A 121 18.53 14.53 8.88
C ASP A 121 17.41 13.49 8.68
N VAL A 122 17.63 12.51 7.80
CA VAL A 122 16.73 11.37 7.62
C VAL A 122 17.52 10.07 7.54
N GLN A 123 16.88 8.99 7.95
CA GLN A 123 17.37 7.64 7.76
C GLN A 123 16.39 6.87 6.87
N PRO A 124 16.87 6.13 5.86
CA PRO A 124 15.99 5.33 5.03
C PRO A 124 15.54 4.07 5.80
N PRO A 125 14.54 3.31 5.31
CA PRO A 125 14.20 2.00 5.85
C PRO A 125 15.41 1.09 6.01
N MET A 126 15.38 0.18 6.96
CA MET A 126 16.35 -0.90 7.06
C MET A 126 16.11 -1.91 5.96
N ASP A 127 17.18 -2.42 5.36
CA ASP A 127 17.09 -3.49 4.39
C ASP A 127 17.25 -4.87 5.07
N ALA A 128 16.92 -5.94 4.33
CA ALA A 128 16.96 -7.31 4.84
C ALA A 128 18.37 -7.72 5.33
N VAL A 129 19.42 -7.10 4.81
CA VAL A 129 20.80 -7.37 5.22
C VAL A 129 21.08 -6.70 6.56
N GLU A 130 20.57 -5.49 6.77
CA GLU A 130 20.72 -4.78 8.04
C GLU A 130 20.04 -5.52 9.19
N TYR A 131 18.89 -6.17 8.94
CA TYR A 131 18.27 -7.04 9.94
C TYR A 131 19.21 -8.18 10.35
N ALA A 132 19.76 -8.90 9.37
CA ALA A 132 20.71 -10.00 9.63
C ALA A 132 22.02 -9.50 10.27
N GLU A 133 22.56 -8.35 9.82
CA GLU A 133 23.74 -7.72 10.42
C GLU A 133 23.46 -7.33 11.88
N CYS A 134 22.28 -6.78 12.15
CA CYS A 134 21.87 -6.42 13.51
C CYS A 134 21.80 -7.65 14.42
N GLU A 135 21.15 -8.72 13.97
CA GLU A 135 21.08 -9.98 14.71
C GLU A 135 22.46 -10.54 14.98
N ALA A 136 23.33 -10.63 13.99
CA ALA A 136 24.68 -11.16 14.12
C ALA A 136 25.50 -10.37 15.15
N VAL A 137 25.51 -9.04 15.05
CA VAL A 137 26.27 -8.16 15.97
C VAL A 137 25.74 -8.27 17.40
N VAL A 138 24.43 -8.36 17.59
CA VAL A 138 23.85 -8.53 18.93
C VAL A 138 24.24 -9.88 19.52
N LYS A 139 24.13 -10.96 18.75
CA LYS A 139 24.48 -12.31 19.19
C LYS A 139 25.98 -12.47 19.48
N ASP A 140 26.84 -11.76 18.78
CA ASP A 140 28.28 -11.78 18.99
C ASP A 140 28.76 -10.86 20.12
N TYR A 141 27.91 -9.95 20.61
CA TYR A 141 28.29 -8.99 21.63
C TYR A 141 28.49 -9.66 23.01
N PRO A 142 29.73 -9.68 23.56
CA PRO A 142 30.02 -10.42 24.78
C PRO A 142 29.12 -10.08 25.98
N PRO A 143 28.81 -8.79 26.27
CA PRO A 143 27.91 -8.45 27.36
C PRO A 143 26.48 -8.98 27.17
N PHE A 144 26.00 -9.05 25.92
CA PHE A 144 24.71 -9.63 25.59
C PHE A 144 24.72 -11.15 25.87
N ARG A 145 25.73 -11.88 25.39
CA ARG A 145 25.91 -13.30 25.62
C ARG A 145 25.96 -13.62 27.12
N GLU A 146 26.74 -12.84 27.89
CA GLU A 146 26.80 -12.99 29.36
C GLU A 146 25.43 -12.75 30.01
N THR A 147 24.68 -11.78 29.52
CA THR A 147 23.35 -11.44 30.03
C THR A 147 22.35 -12.57 29.73
N MET A 148 22.42 -13.17 28.55
CA MET A 148 21.61 -14.34 28.19
C MET A 148 22.01 -15.58 29.01
N LYS A 149 23.30 -15.82 29.20
CA LYS A 149 23.82 -16.91 30.05
C LYS A 149 23.31 -16.82 31.49
N LYS A 150 23.30 -15.63 32.09
CA LYS A 150 22.72 -15.39 33.44
C LYS A 150 21.23 -15.72 33.52
N ARG A 151 20.53 -15.80 32.38
CA ARG A 151 19.13 -16.18 32.23
C ARG A 151 18.95 -17.66 31.86
N GLY A 152 20.06 -18.44 31.82
CA GLY A 152 20.03 -19.86 31.47
C GLY A 152 20.02 -20.14 29.97
N VAL A 153 20.35 -19.16 29.14
CA VAL A 153 20.44 -19.31 27.68
C VAL A 153 21.91 -19.18 27.26
N ASP A 154 22.57 -20.31 27.07
CA ASP A 154 23.97 -20.37 26.61
C ASP A 154 24.07 -20.47 25.07
N ASP A 155 23.10 -21.12 24.44
CA ASP A 155 23.04 -21.30 22.99
C ASP A 155 22.38 -20.10 22.29
N MET A 156 23.17 -19.36 21.48
CA MET A 156 22.67 -18.20 20.73
C MET A 156 21.82 -18.58 19.53
N ASP A 157 21.81 -19.83 19.09
CA ASP A 157 20.91 -20.28 18.02
C ASP A 157 19.45 -20.36 18.48
N LEU A 158 19.24 -20.46 19.80
CA LEU A 158 17.92 -20.35 20.41
C LEU A 158 17.42 -18.90 20.52
N VAL A 159 18.32 -17.92 20.38
CA VAL A 159 17.99 -16.50 20.49
C VAL A 159 17.58 -15.96 19.14
N MET A 160 16.50 -15.23 19.10
CA MET A 160 16.01 -14.50 17.94
C MET A 160 16.05 -13.01 18.23
N VAL A 161 16.67 -12.27 17.34
CA VAL A 161 16.85 -10.82 17.42
C VAL A 161 16.01 -10.17 16.33
N ASP A 162 14.90 -9.58 16.73
CA ASP A 162 13.96 -8.90 15.83
C ASP A 162 14.32 -7.41 15.79
N ALA A 163 15.03 -6.98 14.76
CA ALA A 163 15.53 -5.63 14.64
C ALA A 163 14.43 -4.65 14.25
N TRP A 164 14.40 -3.50 14.92
CA TRP A 164 13.47 -2.40 14.65
C TRP A 164 14.23 -1.08 14.53
N CYS A 165 13.84 -0.24 13.62
CA CYS A 165 14.36 1.14 13.61
C CYS A 165 13.91 1.88 14.88
N VAL A 166 14.77 2.77 15.39
CA VAL A 166 14.51 3.46 16.66
C VAL A 166 13.32 4.43 16.56
N GLY A 167 13.04 4.97 15.38
CA GLY A 167 12.12 6.08 15.21
C GLY A 167 12.71 7.39 15.75
N TYR A 168 11.87 8.38 16.02
CA TYR A 168 12.29 9.66 16.62
C TYR A 168 11.43 9.96 17.83
N HIS A 169 11.93 9.62 19.01
CA HIS A 169 11.25 9.83 20.29
C HIS A 169 11.96 10.86 21.20
N SER A 170 13.25 11.08 20.97
CA SER A 170 14.08 12.03 21.73
C SER A 170 15.32 12.44 20.92
N ASP A 171 16.07 13.43 21.41
CA ASP A 171 17.36 13.84 20.81
C ASP A 171 18.40 12.71 20.81
N ALA A 172 18.27 11.72 21.72
CA ALA A 172 19.12 10.53 21.73
C ALA A 172 18.90 9.64 20.49
N ASP A 173 17.72 9.73 19.86
CA ASP A 173 17.34 9.00 18.65
C ASP A 173 17.57 9.88 17.40
N ALA A 174 18.58 10.74 17.41
CA ALA A 174 18.82 11.72 16.35
C ALA A 174 18.94 11.07 14.97
N PRO A 175 18.31 11.63 13.93
CA PRO A 175 18.33 11.07 12.57
C PRO A 175 19.72 11.10 11.92
N SER A 176 20.67 11.82 12.50
CA SER A 176 22.08 11.76 12.13
C SER A 176 22.77 10.43 12.49
N ARG A 177 22.08 9.53 13.21
CA ARG A 177 22.59 8.20 13.59
C ARG A 177 21.72 7.11 13.01
N ARG A 178 22.33 6.09 12.42
CA ARG A 178 21.66 4.88 11.94
C ARG A 178 21.47 3.90 13.08
N LEU A 179 20.32 3.94 13.74
CA LEU A 179 20.07 3.20 14.98
C LEU A 179 18.99 2.14 14.81
N ALA A 180 19.25 0.95 15.37
CA ALA A 180 18.27 -0.10 15.55
C ALA A 180 18.09 -0.45 17.02
N LYS A 181 16.86 -0.74 17.44
CA LYS A 181 16.51 -1.19 18.78
C LYS A 181 15.80 -2.55 18.68
N PRO A 182 16.57 -3.64 18.65
CA PRO A 182 16.01 -4.96 18.46
C PRO A 182 15.21 -5.42 19.68
N LEU A 183 14.20 -6.23 19.41
CA LEU A 183 13.46 -7.02 20.38
C LEU A 183 14.09 -8.41 20.46
N ILE A 184 14.20 -8.94 21.68
CA ILE A 184 14.86 -10.22 21.90
C ILE A 184 13.81 -11.26 22.29
N PHE A 185 13.89 -12.40 21.63
CA PHE A 185 13.07 -13.57 21.92
C PHE A 185 13.95 -14.81 22.08
N CYS A 186 13.44 -15.83 22.74
CA CYS A 186 14.17 -17.07 22.95
C CYS A 186 13.29 -18.28 22.65
N ARG A 187 13.77 -19.20 21.84
CA ARG A 187 13.15 -20.51 21.66
C ARG A 187 13.47 -21.40 22.86
N THR A 188 12.69 -22.45 23.08
CA THR A 188 13.10 -23.54 23.97
C THR A 188 13.99 -24.52 23.22
N GLU A 189 14.73 -25.34 23.94
CA GLU A 189 15.34 -26.55 23.41
C GLU A 189 14.20 -27.52 23.04
N SER A 190 13.81 -27.49 21.79
CA SER A 190 12.71 -28.28 21.24
C SER A 190 13.16 -28.89 19.93
N ASP A 191 12.91 -30.16 19.74
CA ASP A 191 13.16 -30.87 18.48
C ASP A 191 12.20 -30.42 17.36
N CYS A 192 11.27 -29.49 17.65
CA CYS A 192 10.31 -28.99 16.69
C CYS A 192 10.88 -27.79 15.90
N PRO A 193 11.25 -27.96 14.61
CA PRO A 193 11.78 -26.86 13.79
C PRO A 193 10.74 -25.77 13.52
N MET A 194 9.45 -26.02 13.82
CA MET A 194 8.32 -25.10 13.64
C MET A 194 7.97 -24.35 14.92
N GLU A 195 8.80 -24.42 15.96
CA GLU A 195 8.55 -23.67 17.19
C GLU A 195 8.51 -22.16 16.93
N ASN A 196 7.47 -21.52 17.46
CA ASN A 196 7.31 -20.08 17.35
C ASN A 196 8.30 -19.34 18.25
N GLY A 197 9.37 -18.76 17.67
CA GLY A 197 10.35 -17.97 18.40
C GLY A 197 9.76 -16.77 19.14
N TYR A 198 8.71 -16.14 18.60
CA TYR A 198 8.02 -14.98 19.23
C TYR A 198 7.20 -15.35 20.46
N ALA A 199 7.03 -16.63 20.76
CA ALA A 199 6.28 -17.08 21.93
C ALA A 199 6.94 -16.71 23.28
N ARG A 200 8.24 -16.40 23.28
CA ARG A 200 9.00 -16.16 24.51
C ARG A 200 9.85 -14.90 24.41
N PRO A 201 9.24 -13.72 24.64
CA PRO A 201 9.98 -12.47 24.70
C PRO A 201 10.94 -12.47 25.91
N VAL A 202 12.15 -11.96 25.70
CA VAL A 202 13.14 -11.77 26.76
C VAL A 202 13.06 -10.34 27.24
N GLU A 203 12.42 -10.13 28.37
CA GLU A 203 12.25 -8.79 28.95
C GLU A 203 13.49 -8.33 29.74
N GLY A 204 13.61 -6.99 29.88
CA GLY A 204 14.69 -6.37 30.65
C GLY A 204 16.06 -6.42 29.93
N ILE A 205 16.06 -6.67 28.66
CA ILE A 205 17.23 -6.52 27.78
C ILE A 205 16.89 -5.46 26.73
N HIS A 206 17.60 -4.34 26.79
CA HIS A 206 17.44 -3.27 25.82
C HIS A 206 18.79 -3.12 25.07
N VAL A 207 18.76 -3.41 23.82
CA VAL A 207 19.92 -3.26 22.95
C VAL A 207 19.69 -2.10 22.00
N LEU A 208 20.69 -1.26 21.84
CA LEU A 208 20.72 -0.22 20.81
C LEU A 208 21.92 -0.50 19.92
N VAL A 209 21.67 -0.65 18.65
CA VAL A 209 22.70 -0.97 17.67
C VAL A 209 22.94 0.23 16.77
N ASP A 210 24.18 0.67 16.66
CA ASP A 210 24.61 1.61 15.63
C ASP A 210 24.94 0.81 14.37
N MET A 211 24.04 0.91 13.40
CA MET A 211 24.11 0.18 12.15
C MET A 211 25.17 0.73 11.18
N GLN A 212 25.72 1.91 11.46
CA GLN A 212 26.68 2.56 10.57
C GLN A 212 28.03 1.83 10.55
N ASN A 213 28.45 1.26 11.66
CA ASN A 213 29.81 0.76 11.86
C ASN A 213 30.01 -0.72 11.52
N MET A 214 29.05 -1.40 10.91
CA MET A 214 29.13 -2.82 10.55
C MET A 214 29.59 -3.04 9.11
N VAL A 215 30.30 -4.18 8.85
CA VAL A 215 30.96 -4.45 7.55
C VAL A 215 30.48 -5.78 6.96
N PHE A 216 29.91 -5.79 5.72
CA PHE A 216 29.71 -7.02 4.92
C PHE A 216 29.36 -6.79 3.43
N SER A 217 29.36 -7.90 2.60
CA SER A 217 29.08 -7.89 1.15
C SER A 217 27.86 -8.73 0.78
N LEU A 218 27.16 -8.41 -0.33
CA LEU A 218 25.83 -8.90 -0.67
C LEU A 218 25.65 -9.48 -2.08
N THR A 219 24.72 -10.47 -2.23
CA THR A 219 24.16 -10.96 -3.50
C THR A 219 22.64 -10.86 -3.49
N VAL A 220 22.02 -10.29 -4.56
CA VAL A 220 20.58 -10.04 -4.68
C VAL A 220 19.93 -11.00 -5.69
N GLN A 221 18.78 -11.62 -5.35
CA GLN A 221 17.92 -12.35 -6.28
C GLN A 221 16.68 -11.54 -6.65
N VAL A 222 16.34 -11.48 -7.96
CA VAL A 222 15.20 -10.74 -8.50
C VAL A 222 14.26 -11.70 -9.21
N PHE A 223 12.96 -11.57 -8.95
CA PHE A 223 11.89 -12.29 -9.68
C PHE A 223 11.38 -11.47 -10.85
N VAL A 224 11.20 -12.13 -12.01
CA VAL A 224 10.69 -11.50 -13.23
C VAL A 224 9.35 -12.13 -13.59
N LEU A 225 8.29 -11.31 -13.69
CA LEU A 225 7.02 -11.66 -14.31
C LEU A 225 6.95 -11.00 -15.69
N MET A 226 6.61 -11.74 -16.74
CA MET A 226 6.39 -11.19 -18.08
C MET A 226 4.88 -11.01 -18.31
N GLY A 227 4.47 -9.77 -18.67
CA GLY A 227 3.08 -9.43 -18.96
C GLY A 227 2.36 -8.76 -17.79
N HIS A 228 2.53 -7.44 -17.69
CA HIS A 228 1.91 -6.63 -16.62
C HIS A 228 0.51 -6.12 -16.95
N TYR A 229 0.09 -6.27 -18.18
CA TYR A 229 -1.26 -5.90 -18.62
C TYR A 229 -2.22 -7.07 -18.42
N VAL A 230 -3.38 -6.78 -17.84
CA VAL A 230 -4.42 -7.75 -17.52
C VAL A 230 -5.71 -7.34 -18.20
N GLU A 231 -6.30 -8.25 -18.94
CA GLU A 231 -7.70 -8.19 -19.36
C GLU A 231 -8.47 -9.32 -18.68
N TRP A 232 -9.50 -8.95 -17.93
CA TRP A 232 -10.36 -9.93 -17.28
C TRP A 232 -11.82 -9.51 -17.35
N GLN A 233 -12.64 -10.31 -17.99
CA GLN A 233 -14.04 -9.97 -18.27
C GLN A 233 -14.11 -8.63 -19.03
N LYS A 234 -14.72 -7.61 -18.42
CA LYS A 234 -14.79 -6.25 -18.96
C LYS A 234 -13.76 -5.29 -18.34
N TRP A 235 -12.90 -5.78 -17.46
CA TRP A 235 -11.84 -5.00 -16.86
C TRP A 235 -10.57 -5.04 -17.69
N ASN A 236 -9.88 -3.93 -17.77
CA ASN A 236 -8.48 -3.88 -18.17
C ASN A 236 -7.68 -2.92 -17.27
N PHE A 237 -6.50 -3.36 -16.92
CA PHE A 237 -5.62 -2.65 -16.02
C PHE A 237 -4.18 -3.15 -16.16
N ARG A 238 -3.24 -2.46 -15.54
CA ARG A 238 -1.85 -2.92 -15.42
C ARG A 238 -1.53 -3.18 -13.97
N ILE A 239 -0.70 -4.17 -13.72
CA ILE A 239 -0.16 -4.47 -12.39
C ILE A 239 1.29 -4.02 -12.33
N GLY A 240 1.64 -3.39 -11.20
CA GLY A 240 2.99 -3.07 -10.82
C GLY A 240 3.25 -3.57 -9.40
N PHE A 241 4.48 -3.56 -9.00
CA PHE A 241 4.88 -3.90 -7.64
C PHE A 241 6.00 -2.99 -7.20
N THR A 242 5.87 -2.38 -6.04
CA THR A 242 6.95 -1.63 -5.40
C THR A 242 7.29 -2.25 -4.05
N PRO A 243 8.53 -2.16 -3.58
CA PRO A 243 8.90 -2.67 -2.26
C PRO A 243 8.04 -2.06 -1.14
N ARG A 244 7.77 -0.76 -1.22
CA ARG A 244 7.05 -0.02 -0.19
C ARG A 244 5.54 -0.30 -0.17
N GLU A 245 4.91 -0.39 -1.34
CA GLU A 245 3.45 -0.47 -1.46
C GLU A 245 2.96 -1.91 -1.71
N GLY A 246 3.86 -2.81 -2.14
CA GLY A 246 3.45 -4.10 -2.66
C GLY A 246 2.76 -3.94 -4.02
N LEU A 247 1.57 -4.51 -4.16
CA LEU A 247 0.79 -4.46 -5.40
C LEU A 247 0.29 -3.04 -5.69
N VAL A 248 0.56 -2.58 -6.91
CA VAL A 248 0.03 -1.34 -7.46
C VAL A 248 -0.76 -1.66 -8.72
N ILE A 249 -1.97 -1.12 -8.84
CA ILE A 249 -2.82 -1.31 -10.01
C ILE A 249 -2.92 0.03 -10.75
N HIS A 250 -2.62 0.01 -12.04
CA HIS A 250 -2.58 1.21 -12.90
C HIS A 250 -3.61 1.15 -14.02
N SER A 251 -4.01 2.31 -14.50
CA SER A 251 -4.84 2.49 -15.71
C SER A 251 -6.11 1.63 -15.71
N ILE A 252 -6.78 1.58 -14.56
CA ILE A 252 -7.96 0.76 -14.34
C ILE A 252 -9.13 1.31 -15.15
N ALA A 253 -9.69 0.47 -16.02
CA ALA A 253 -10.84 0.83 -16.83
C ALA A 253 -11.80 -0.34 -17.01
N TYR A 254 -13.04 -0.02 -17.30
CA TYR A 254 -14.10 -0.96 -17.63
C TYR A 254 -14.50 -0.80 -19.08
N VAL A 255 -14.59 -1.92 -19.82
CA VAL A 255 -15.04 -1.92 -21.22
C VAL A 255 -16.57 -2.02 -21.24
N ASP A 256 -17.21 -0.91 -21.49
CA ASP A 256 -18.67 -0.82 -21.68
C ASP A 256 -18.98 -1.03 -23.17
N GLY A 257 -19.78 -2.05 -23.49
CA GLY A 257 -20.07 -2.40 -24.88
C GLY A 257 -20.61 -1.26 -25.73
N SER A 258 -21.30 -0.30 -25.12
CA SER A 258 -21.90 0.86 -25.81
C SER A 258 -20.99 2.09 -25.85
N ARG A 259 -20.06 2.24 -24.89
CA ARG A 259 -19.23 3.42 -24.70
C ARG A 259 -17.72 3.16 -24.86
N GLY A 260 -17.34 1.90 -25.06
CA GLY A 260 -15.94 1.50 -25.17
C GLY A 260 -15.21 1.45 -23.83
N ARG A 261 -13.90 1.71 -23.82
CA ARG A 261 -13.06 1.69 -22.62
C ARG A 261 -13.31 2.96 -21.79
N ARG A 262 -13.77 2.77 -20.56
CA ARG A 262 -14.13 3.83 -19.62
C ARG A 262 -13.20 3.81 -18.42
N PRO A 263 -12.37 4.83 -18.21
CA PRO A 263 -11.47 4.93 -17.07
C PRO A 263 -12.23 5.01 -15.74
N VAL A 264 -11.65 4.42 -14.71
CA VAL A 264 -12.14 4.48 -13.31
C VAL A 264 -11.09 5.13 -12.42
N ALA A 265 -9.86 4.63 -12.50
CA ALA A 265 -8.75 5.17 -11.73
C ALA A 265 -7.44 5.06 -12.54
N HIS A 266 -6.57 6.05 -12.34
CA HIS A 266 -5.22 6.02 -12.90
C HIS A 266 -4.31 5.07 -12.10
N ARG A 267 -4.43 5.10 -10.74
CA ARG A 267 -3.57 4.31 -9.85
C ARG A 267 -4.29 4.00 -8.53
N LEU A 268 -4.21 2.76 -8.10
CA LEU A 268 -4.69 2.30 -6.79
C LEU A 268 -3.56 1.56 -6.07
N SER A 269 -3.29 1.92 -4.83
CA SER A 269 -2.30 1.24 -3.99
C SER A 269 -2.59 1.45 -2.51
N PHE A 270 -2.06 0.56 -1.66
CA PHE A 270 -1.89 0.83 -0.25
C PHE A 270 -0.51 1.45 -0.04
N VAL A 271 -0.45 2.60 0.60
CA VAL A 271 0.77 3.40 0.67
C VAL A 271 1.35 3.50 2.07
N GLU A 272 0.59 3.11 3.09
CA GLU A 272 1.06 3.16 4.47
C GLU A 272 0.29 2.19 5.36
N MET A 273 1.00 1.66 6.37
CA MET A 273 0.43 0.93 7.50
C MET A 273 1.08 1.44 8.79
N VAL A 274 0.26 1.70 9.81
CA VAL A 274 0.71 2.15 11.13
C VAL A 274 0.06 1.31 12.21
N VAL A 275 0.87 0.74 13.10
CA VAL A 275 0.40 -0.13 14.18
C VAL A 275 0.79 0.44 15.55
N PRO A 276 -0.02 1.33 16.14
CA PRO A 276 0.22 1.84 17.49
C PRO A 276 -0.24 0.85 18.56
N TYR A 277 0.58 0.69 19.60
CA TYR A 277 0.31 -0.17 20.75
C TYR A 277 -0.17 0.66 21.94
N GLY A 278 -1.20 0.15 22.64
CA GLY A 278 -1.84 0.85 23.75
C GLY A 278 -1.14 0.73 25.11
N ASP A 279 -0.08 -0.08 25.22
CA ASP A 279 0.69 -0.21 26.46
C ASP A 279 1.72 0.93 26.59
N PRO A 280 1.67 1.75 27.65
CA PRO A 280 2.58 2.87 27.86
C PRO A 280 3.98 2.44 28.32
N ASN A 281 4.21 1.16 28.60
CA ASN A 281 5.48 0.65 29.10
C ASN A 281 6.43 0.23 27.97
N GLU A 282 7.73 0.17 28.26
CA GLU A 282 8.73 -0.40 27.36
C GLU A 282 8.46 -1.90 27.16
N PRO A 283 8.67 -2.42 25.96
CA PRO A 283 9.05 -1.73 24.73
C PRO A 283 7.85 -1.23 23.91
N HIS A 284 6.62 -1.48 24.36
CA HIS A 284 5.41 -1.41 23.54
C HIS A 284 5.05 0.01 23.10
N TYR A 285 5.25 1.04 23.94
CA TYR A 285 4.90 2.41 23.55
C TYR A 285 5.71 2.94 22.37
N ARG A 286 6.87 2.32 22.06
CA ARG A 286 7.70 2.67 20.91
C ARG A 286 7.38 1.89 19.65
N LYS A 287 6.61 0.81 19.78
CA LYS A 287 6.19 -0.01 18.64
C LYS A 287 5.09 0.71 17.85
N ASN A 288 5.50 1.61 16.99
CA ASN A 288 4.63 2.32 16.07
C ASN A 288 5.22 2.09 14.69
N ALA A 289 5.07 0.87 14.21
CA ALA A 289 5.61 0.47 12.94
C ALA A 289 4.92 1.26 11.82
N PHE A 290 5.73 1.90 10.99
CA PHE A 290 5.35 2.35 9.68
C PHE A 290 5.76 1.24 8.70
N ASP A 291 5.04 0.13 8.74
CA ASP A 291 5.48 -1.12 8.09
C ASP A 291 5.65 -1.00 6.59
N ALA A 292 4.89 -0.12 5.94
CA ALA A 292 5.12 0.18 4.53
C ALA A 292 6.51 0.76 4.26
N GLY A 293 7.03 1.54 5.20
CA GLY A 293 8.37 2.11 5.12
C GLY A 293 9.50 1.19 5.59
N GLU A 294 9.20 0.08 6.27
CA GLU A 294 10.17 -0.87 6.82
C GLU A 294 10.23 -2.18 6.04
N ASP A 295 9.13 -2.92 5.98
CA ASP A 295 9.08 -4.25 5.36
C ASP A 295 8.29 -4.30 4.05
N GLY A 296 7.58 -3.22 3.72
CA GLY A 296 6.66 -3.17 2.60
C GLY A 296 5.32 -3.88 2.87
N LEU A 297 4.30 -3.57 2.07
CA LEU A 297 2.93 -4.07 2.23
C LEU A 297 2.66 -5.35 1.41
N GLY A 298 3.55 -6.32 1.41
CA GLY A 298 3.53 -7.49 0.52
C GLY A 298 2.30 -8.41 0.55
N LYS A 299 1.22 -8.09 1.30
CA LYS A 299 0.07 -8.98 1.51
C LYS A 299 -1.30 -8.31 1.30
N ASN A 300 -1.40 -7.40 0.34
CA ASN A 300 -2.67 -6.72 0.04
C ASN A 300 -3.43 -7.44 -1.07
N ALA A 301 -4.75 -7.44 -0.98
CA ALA A 301 -5.61 -7.98 -2.02
C ALA A 301 -6.62 -6.94 -2.49
N HIS A 302 -6.73 -6.78 -3.81
CA HIS A 302 -7.81 -6.07 -4.48
C HIS A 302 -8.64 -7.07 -5.27
N SER A 303 -9.97 -6.96 -5.18
CA SER A 303 -10.88 -7.78 -5.98
C SER A 303 -11.67 -6.91 -6.94
N LEU A 304 -11.50 -7.13 -8.23
CA LEU A 304 -12.34 -6.56 -9.27
C LEU A 304 -13.55 -7.47 -9.47
N LYS A 305 -14.77 -6.90 -9.47
CA LYS A 305 -16.02 -7.66 -9.57
C LYS A 305 -16.69 -7.47 -10.93
N LYS A 306 -17.47 -8.47 -11.34
CA LYS A 306 -18.20 -8.45 -12.62
C LYS A 306 -19.21 -7.32 -12.73
N ASP A 307 -19.75 -6.85 -11.62
CA ASP A 307 -20.70 -5.73 -11.52
C ASP A 307 -20.03 -4.35 -11.52
N GLY A 308 -18.75 -4.28 -11.79
CA GLY A 308 -17.98 -3.04 -11.84
C GLY A 308 -17.46 -2.55 -10.49
N LYS A 309 -17.65 -3.29 -9.39
CA LYS A 309 -17.06 -2.95 -8.09
C LYS A 309 -15.58 -3.27 -8.05
N ILE A 310 -14.85 -2.48 -7.25
CA ILE A 310 -13.49 -2.76 -6.80
C ILE A 310 -13.55 -2.90 -5.30
N GLU A 311 -13.26 -4.08 -4.78
CA GLU A 311 -13.17 -4.33 -3.34
C GLU A 311 -11.70 -4.34 -2.93
N ALA A 312 -11.38 -3.56 -1.92
CA ALA A 312 -10.08 -3.53 -1.28
C ALA A 312 -10.19 -4.25 0.06
N GLU A 313 -9.39 -5.28 0.27
CA GLU A 313 -9.39 -6.11 1.47
C GLU A 313 -7.98 -6.24 2.03
N VAL A 314 -7.85 -6.12 3.34
CA VAL A 314 -6.65 -6.47 4.08
C VAL A 314 -6.98 -7.63 5.01
N LYS A 315 -6.16 -8.68 4.95
CA LYS A 315 -6.22 -9.84 5.83
C LYS A 315 -5.13 -9.74 6.88
N LEU A 316 -5.54 -9.66 8.13
CA LEU A 316 -4.66 -9.57 9.28
C LEU A 316 -4.57 -10.94 9.94
N THR A 317 -3.38 -11.48 10.03
CA THR A 317 -3.09 -12.75 10.69
C THR A 317 -1.63 -12.77 11.11
N GLY A 318 -1.20 -13.79 11.80
CA GLY A 318 0.18 -13.99 12.18
C GLY A 318 0.36 -14.02 13.69
N ILE A 319 1.54 -13.66 14.15
CA ILE A 319 1.98 -13.80 15.53
C ILE A 319 1.88 -12.45 16.22
N LEU A 320 1.23 -12.45 17.40
CA LEU A 320 1.12 -11.25 18.22
C LEU A 320 2.47 -10.81 18.79
N SER A 321 2.63 -9.51 18.95
CA SER A 321 3.73 -8.97 19.76
C SER A 321 3.40 -9.12 21.24
N LEU A 322 4.27 -9.80 21.98
CA LEU A 322 4.00 -10.25 23.34
C LEU A 322 4.87 -9.53 24.37
N GLY A 323 4.42 -9.55 25.63
CA GLY A 323 5.18 -9.20 26.81
C GLY A 323 5.15 -10.36 27.82
N ALA A 324 6.26 -10.57 28.53
CA ALA A 324 6.33 -11.52 29.63
C ALA A 324 5.76 -10.91 30.91
N LEU A 325 5.13 -11.76 31.73
CA LEU A 325 4.60 -11.42 33.06
C LEU A 325 5.31 -12.24 34.13
N GLN A 326 5.62 -11.60 35.25
CA GLN A 326 6.07 -12.31 36.43
C GLN A 326 4.91 -13.14 37.03
N PRO A 327 5.19 -14.22 37.78
CA PRO A 327 4.16 -14.97 38.45
C PRO A 327 3.24 -14.10 39.32
N GLY A 328 1.93 -14.11 39.02
CA GLY A 328 0.93 -13.27 39.71
C GLY A 328 0.80 -11.83 39.20
N GLU A 329 1.61 -11.43 38.23
CA GLU A 329 1.49 -10.12 37.57
C GLU A 329 0.31 -10.10 36.57
N SER A 330 -0.38 -8.96 36.52
CA SER A 330 -1.39 -8.68 35.49
C SER A 330 -1.19 -7.25 34.95
N ARG A 331 -1.49 -7.04 33.67
CA ARG A 331 -1.41 -5.71 33.05
C ARG A 331 -2.73 -5.36 32.37
N LYS A 332 -3.27 -4.18 32.67
CA LYS A 332 -4.55 -3.71 32.14
C LYS A 332 -4.52 -3.33 30.65
N TYR A 333 -3.33 -3.19 30.07
CA TYR A 333 -3.17 -2.72 28.69
C TYR A 333 -3.15 -3.84 27.65
N GLY A 334 -3.46 -5.07 28.06
CA GLY A 334 -3.50 -6.23 27.18
C GLY A 334 -4.23 -7.40 27.82
N THR A 335 -4.27 -8.50 27.10
CA THR A 335 -4.90 -9.76 27.53
C THR A 335 -3.83 -10.81 27.81
N MET A 336 -3.93 -11.51 28.93
CA MET A 336 -3.10 -12.69 29.18
C MET A 336 -3.57 -13.82 28.25
N ILE A 337 -2.69 -14.23 27.33
CA ILE A 337 -3.00 -15.21 26.27
C ILE A 337 -2.40 -16.59 26.54
N ALA A 338 -1.44 -16.67 27.44
CA ALA A 338 -0.85 -17.90 27.96
C ALA A 338 -0.26 -17.63 29.35
N PRO A 339 0.03 -18.66 30.19
CA PRO A 339 0.67 -18.45 31.47
C PRO A 339 1.97 -17.65 31.36
N GLY A 340 2.04 -16.51 32.03
CA GLY A 340 3.22 -15.62 31.97
C GLY A 340 3.36 -14.79 30.70
N LEU A 341 2.38 -14.80 29.78
CA LEU A 341 2.43 -14.03 28.54
C LEU A 341 1.18 -13.15 28.36
N TYR A 342 1.38 -11.92 27.96
CA TYR A 342 0.27 -11.04 27.56
C TYR A 342 0.52 -10.43 26.18
N ALA A 343 -0.58 -10.16 25.49
CA ALA A 343 -0.59 -9.41 24.24
C ALA A 343 -1.21 -8.03 24.47
N PRO A 344 -0.52 -6.92 24.18
CA PRO A 344 -1.07 -5.59 24.36
C PRO A 344 -2.17 -5.28 23.35
N VAL A 345 -3.16 -4.48 23.76
CA VAL A 345 -4.16 -3.90 22.86
C VAL A 345 -3.44 -2.98 21.86
N HIS A 346 -3.81 -3.08 20.60
CA HIS A 346 -3.22 -2.28 19.53
C HIS A 346 -4.22 -1.99 18.43
N GLN A 347 -3.85 -1.07 17.55
CA GLN A 347 -4.63 -0.72 16.36
C GLN A 347 -3.79 -0.95 15.11
N HIS A 348 -4.44 -1.33 14.03
CA HIS A 348 -3.84 -1.35 12.71
C HIS A 348 -4.54 -0.32 11.84
N PHE A 349 -3.78 0.56 11.21
CA PHE A 349 -4.29 1.53 10.25
C PHE A 349 -3.61 1.36 8.91
N PHE A 350 -4.39 1.45 7.85
CA PHE A 350 -3.92 1.39 6.47
C PHE A 350 -4.36 2.63 5.73
N VAL A 351 -3.57 3.04 4.75
CA VAL A 351 -3.93 4.15 3.86
C VAL A 351 -3.95 3.66 2.43
N ALA A 352 -5.13 3.76 1.81
CA ALA A 352 -5.29 3.58 0.37
C ALA A 352 -5.13 4.92 -0.34
N ARG A 353 -4.22 4.98 -1.32
CA ARG A 353 -4.09 6.08 -2.27
C ARG A 353 -4.83 5.72 -3.55
N MET A 354 -5.86 6.48 -3.87
CA MET A 354 -6.72 6.24 -5.01
C MET A 354 -6.71 7.46 -5.93
N ASP A 355 -5.97 7.35 -7.00
CA ASP A 355 -5.83 8.36 -8.04
C ASP A 355 -6.96 8.16 -9.05
N MET A 356 -8.03 8.92 -8.88
CA MET A 356 -9.29 8.72 -9.58
C MET A 356 -9.29 9.43 -10.95
N SER A 357 -9.88 8.77 -11.94
CA SER A 357 -10.04 9.34 -13.29
C SER A 357 -11.35 8.90 -13.93
N VAL A 358 -12.44 9.05 -13.18
CA VAL A 358 -13.78 8.55 -13.56
C VAL A 358 -14.26 9.18 -14.86
N ASP A 359 -14.42 8.35 -15.91
CA ASP A 359 -14.83 8.77 -17.28
C ASP A 359 -14.01 9.94 -17.87
N CYS A 360 -12.81 10.20 -17.36
CA CYS A 360 -11.94 11.22 -17.90
C CYS A 360 -11.17 10.68 -19.12
N LYS A 361 -11.16 11.43 -20.20
CA LYS A 361 -10.24 11.14 -21.30
C LYS A 361 -8.81 11.48 -20.89
N PRO A 362 -7.82 10.92 -21.58
CA PRO A 362 -6.43 11.25 -21.30
C PRO A 362 -6.17 12.77 -21.32
N GLY A 363 -5.62 13.29 -20.22
CA GLY A 363 -5.33 14.72 -20.07
C GLY A 363 -6.51 15.58 -19.60
N GLU A 364 -7.68 14.98 -19.40
CA GLU A 364 -8.84 15.66 -18.79
C GLU A 364 -8.85 15.45 -17.26
N ALA A 365 -9.36 16.45 -16.54
CA ALA A 365 -9.44 16.45 -15.09
C ALA A 365 -10.77 17.07 -14.64
N TYR A 366 -11.87 16.34 -14.89
CA TYR A 366 -13.23 16.82 -14.62
C TYR A 366 -13.88 16.08 -13.46
N ASN A 367 -13.09 15.64 -12.47
CA ASN A 367 -13.65 14.98 -11.30
C ASN A 367 -13.95 15.98 -10.18
N GLN A 368 -14.93 15.64 -9.37
CA GLN A 368 -15.27 16.32 -8.11
C GLN A 368 -15.69 15.29 -7.07
N VAL A 369 -15.57 15.63 -5.79
CA VAL A 369 -15.96 14.75 -4.68
C VAL A 369 -17.17 15.29 -3.98
N VAL A 370 -18.15 14.43 -3.76
CA VAL A 370 -19.39 14.74 -3.05
C VAL A 370 -19.49 13.82 -1.84
N GLU A 371 -19.75 14.38 -0.67
CA GLU A 371 -20.16 13.64 0.52
C GLU A 371 -21.66 13.47 0.53
N VAL A 372 -22.12 12.26 0.83
CA VAL A 372 -23.54 11.93 0.98
C VAL A 372 -23.81 11.50 2.41
N ASN A 373 -24.80 12.12 3.03
CA ASN A 373 -25.32 11.75 4.33
C ASN A 373 -26.82 11.47 4.24
N VAL A 374 -27.27 10.40 4.87
CA VAL A 374 -28.70 10.14 5.05
C VAL A 374 -29.21 10.97 6.22
N LYS A 375 -30.23 11.74 6.00
CA LYS A 375 -30.93 12.55 7.01
C LYS A 375 -32.34 12.05 7.22
N VAL A 376 -32.82 12.18 8.45
CA VAL A 376 -34.21 11.90 8.81
C VAL A 376 -35.00 13.18 8.60
N GLU A 377 -36.16 13.07 7.97
CA GLU A 377 -37.12 14.17 7.83
C GLU A 377 -37.82 14.44 9.17
N GLU A 378 -37.89 15.70 9.56
CA GLU A 378 -38.56 16.11 10.78
C GLU A 378 -40.06 15.71 10.80
N PRO A 379 -40.62 15.33 11.98
CA PRO A 379 -42.04 15.03 12.10
C PRO A 379 -42.90 16.22 11.65
N GLY A 380 -43.89 15.97 10.81
CA GLY A 380 -44.76 17.04 10.30
C GLY A 380 -45.60 16.61 9.10
N LYS A 381 -46.10 17.59 8.35
CA LYS A 381 -46.96 17.34 7.18
C LYS A 381 -46.28 16.51 6.10
N ASN A 382 -44.97 16.64 5.97
CA ASN A 382 -44.17 15.87 5.01
C ASN A 382 -43.75 14.49 5.52
N ASN A 383 -43.93 14.21 6.80
CA ASN A 383 -43.54 12.97 7.45
C ASN A 383 -44.58 12.55 8.51
N ILE A 384 -45.80 12.37 8.09
CA ILE A 384 -46.93 12.03 8.98
C ILE A 384 -46.81 10.65 9.61
N HIS A 385 -46.02 9.75 9.02
CA HIS A 385 -45.79 8.41 9.52
C HIS A 385 -44.44 8.26 10.26
N ASN A 386 -43.67 9.34 10.39
CA ASN A 386 -42.36 9.39 11.05
C ASN A 386 -41.33 8.35 10.53
N ASN A 387 -41.41 8.02 9.26
CA ASN A 387 -40.55 7.01 8.61
C ASN A 387 -39.77 7.54 7.40
N ALA A 388 -39.82 8.86 7.15
CA ALA A 388 -39.16 9.46 6.00
C ALA A 388 -37.68 9.78 6.29
N PHE A 389 -36.84 9.43 5.36
CA PHE A 389 -35.41 9.79 5.34
C PHE A 389 -34.94 9.96 3.89
N TYR A 390 -33.91 10.77 3.68
CA TYR A 390 -33.40 11.10 2.36
C TYR A 390 -31.87 11.26 2.37
N ALA A 391 -31.26 11.16 1.18
CA ALA A 391 -29.85 11.42 1.00
C ALA A 391 -29.61 12.89 0.68
N GLU A 392 -28.70 13.52 1.41
CA GLU A 392 -28.25 14.90 1.16
C GLU A 392 -26.81 14.87 0.66
N GLU A 393 -26.56 15.58 -0.43
CA GLU A 393 -25.24 15.72 -1.05
C GLU A 393 -24.56 17.03 -0.65
N THR A 394 -23.27 16.97 -0.33
CA THR A 394 -22.42 18.14 -0.07
C THR A 394 -21.19 18.08 -0.94
N LEU A 395 -20.98 19.06 -1.81
CA LEU A 395 -19.77 19.17 -2.62
C LEU A 395 -18.57 19.56 -1.75
N LEU A 396 -17.50 18.80 -1.81
CA LEU A 396 -16.22 19.10 -1.15
C LEU A 396 -15.36 19.92 -2.11
N LYS A 397 -15.24 21.22 -1.86
CA LYS A 397 -14.67 22.18 -2.81
C LYS A 397 -13.18 22.41 -2.64
N SER A 398 -12.63 22.10 -1.47
CA SER A 398 -11.22 22.32 -1.16
C SER A 398 -10.67 21.26 -0.23
N GLU A 399 -9.36 21.15 -0.15
CA GLU A 399 -8.66 20.18 0.67
C GLU A 399 -9.09 20.22 2.14
N LEU A 400 -9.22 21.42 2.73
CA LEU A 400 -9.65 21.56 4.12
C LEU A 400 -11.09 21.11 4.34
N GLN A 401 -11.97 21.31 3.36
CA GLN A 401 -13.33 20.78 3.41
C GLN A 401 -13.41 19.28 3.25
N ALA A 402 -12.40 18.68 2.64
CA ALA A 402 -12.34 17.26 2.33
C ALA A 402 -11.62 16.41 3.39
N MET A 403 -11.28 16.99 4.53
CA MET A 403 -10.88 16.25 5.73
C MET A 403 -12.13 15.75 6.43
N ARG A 404 -12.50 14.47 6.22
CA ARG A 404 -13.78 13.92 6.66
C ARG A 404 -13.62 12.60 7.41
N ASP A 405 -14.55 12.34 8.30
CA ASP A 405 -14.61 11.10 9.08
C ASP A 405 -15.82 10.27 8.68
N ILE A 406 -15.73 8.97 8.87
CA ILE A 406 -16.87 8.06 8.73
C ILE A 406 -17.98 8.49 9.70
N ASN A 407 -19.21 8.29 9.27
CA ASN A 407 -20.39 8.45 10.13
C ASN A 407 -21.41 7.34 9.83
N PRO A 408 -21.34 6.21 10.55
CA PRO A 408 -22.29 5.10 10.36
C PRO A 408 -23.74 5.51 10.62
N LEU A 409 -23.97 6.48 11.51
CA LEU A 409 -25.33 6.92 11.87
C LEU A 409 -26.02 7.65 10.71
N SER A 410 -25.27 8.28 9.82
CA SER A 410 -25.81 8.91 8.61
C SER A 410 -25.52 8.11 7.34
N ALA A 411 -25.06 6.86 7.44
CA ALA A 411 -24.63 6.04 6.32
C ALA A 411 -23.71 6.81 5.35
N ARG A 412 -22.81 7.67 5.92
CA ARG A 412 -21.92 8.55 5.16
C ARG A 412 -21.07 7.76 4.18
N HIS A 413 -21.03 8.26 2.96
CA HIS A 413 -20.14 7.78 1.91
C HIS A 413 -19.74 8.93 0.99
N TRP A 414 -18.80 8.70 0.08
CA TRP A 414 -18.31 9.73 -0.83
C TRP A 414 -18.37 9.25 -2.26
N ILE A 415 -18.67 10.18 -3.18
CA ILE A 415 -18.79 9.89 -4.60
C ILE A 415 -17.78 10.77 -5.34
N VAL A 416 -16.90 10.13 -6.11
CA VAL A 416 -16.13 10.80 -7.15
C VAL A 416 -16.92 10.73 -8.44
N ARG A 417 -17.24 11.87 -9.02
CA ARG A 417 -18.02 11.92 -10.26
C ARG A 417 -17.41 12.87 -11.29
N ASN A 418 -17.61 12.53 -12.54
CA ASN A 418 -17.22 13.36 -13.67
C ASN A 418 -18.28 14.42 -13.91
N THR A 419 -17.88 15.71 -14.02
CA THR A 419 -18.80 16.84 -14.22
C THR A 419 -19.27 16.99 -15.67
N ARG A 420 -18.70 16.24 -16.62
CA ARG A 420 -18.95 16.36 -18.06
C ARG A 420 -19.70 15.17 -18.66
N THR A 421 -19.78 14.06 -17.93
CA THR A 421 -20.41 12.84 -18.45
C THR A 421 -21.66 12.48 -17.66
N VAL A 422 -22.69 12.10 -18.40
CA VAL A 422 -23.98 11.72 -17.81
C VAL A 422 -24.42 10.34 -18.30
N ASN A 423 -25.22 9.67 -17.48
CA ASN A 423 -25.91 8.45 -17.84
C ASN A 423 -27.23 8.73 -18.58
N ARG A 424 -28.00 7.69 -18.91
CA ARG A 424 -29.28 7.82 -19.63
C ARG A 424 -30.36 8.61 -18.90
N THR A 425 -30.24 8.79 -17.60
CA THR A 425 -31.18 9.57 -16.78
C THR A 425 -30.70 10.99 -16.53
N GLY A 426 -29.59 11.41 -17.14
CA GLY A 426 -29.02 12.74 -16.98
C GLY A 426 -28.20 12.93 -15.69
N GLN A 427 -27.95 11.87 -14.92
CA GLN A 427 -27.12 11.95 -13.73
C GLN A 427 -25.64 11.85 -14.11
N LEU A 428 -24.79 12.59 -13.39
CA LEU A 428 -23.35 12.54 -13.56
C LEU A 428 -22.80 11.13 -13.25
N THR A 429 -21.89 10.66 -14.10
CA THR A 429 -21.27 9.36 -13.91
C THR A 429 -20.23 9.39 -12.80
N GLY A 430 -20.21 8.37 -11.94
CA GLY A 430 -19.36 8.37 -10.75
C GLY A 430 -19.05 7.00 -10.20
N TYR A 431 -18.15 7.01 -9.22
CA TYR A 431 -17.84 5.90 -8.36
C TYR A 431 -17.97 6.30 -6.89
N LYS A 432 -18.59 5.46 -6.11
CA LYS A 432 -18.89 5.68 -4.70
C LYS A 432 -17.91 4.90 -3.84
N LEU A 433 -17.21 5.59 -2.94
CA LEU A 433 -16.44 4.98 -1.85
C LEU A 433 -17.38 4.65 -0.70
N ILE A 434 -17.56 3.38 -0.42
CA ILE A 434 -18.32 2.85 0.71
C ILE A 434 -17.33 2.46 1.80
N PRO A 435 -17.35 3.14 2.96
CA PRO A 435 -16.57 2.73 4.12
C PRO A 435 -16.94 1.30 4.54
N GLY A 436 -15.94 0.49 4.87
CA GLY A 436 -16.15 -0.74 5.61
C GLY A 436 -16.18 -0.49 7.12
N SER A 437 -16.00 -1.53 7.91
CA SER A 437 -15.69 -1.39 9.33
C SER A 437 -14.41 -0.58 9.48
N ASN A 438 -14.41 0.39 10.39
CA ASN A 438 -13.30 1.31 10.55
C ASN A 438 -13.22 1.81 11.99
N CYS A 439 -12.07 2.38 12.37
CA CYS A 439 -11.83 2.99 13.67
C CYS A 439 -11.06 4.31 13.52
N THR A 440 -10.99 5.05 14.61
CA THR A 440 -10.15 6.24 14.74
C THR A 440 -9.05 5.97 15.79
N PRO A 441 -7.92 6.72 15.77
CA PRO A 441 -6.88 6.56 16.77
C PRO A 441 -7.42 6.77 18.19
N LEU A 442 -7.13 5.82 19.08
CA LEU A 442 -7.45 5.89 20.51
C LEU A 442 -6.37 6.62 21.32
N ALA A 443 -5.16 6.75 20.75
CA ALA A 443 -4.09 7.51 21.37
C ALA A 443 -4.45 8.99 21.51
N GLY A 444 -4.05 9.62 22.60
CA GLY A 444 -4.25 11.05 22.79
C GLY A 444 -3.57 11.88 21.70
N PRO A 445 -4.06 13.09 21.40
CA PRO A 445 -3.59 13.92 20.28
C PRO A 445 -2.11 14.31 20.39
N GLU A 446 -1.55 14.27 21.60
CA GLU A 446 -0.15 14.57 21.89
C GLU A 446 0.79 13.35 21.75
N ALA A 447 0.24 12.17 21.39
CA ALA A 447 1.07 10.98 21.19
C ALA A 447 2.13 11.24 20.11
N LYS A 448 3.39 10.93 20.43
CA LYS A 448 4.54 11.30 19.58
C LYS A 448 4.44 10.71 18.16
N PHE A 449 3.91 9.50 18.01
CA PHE A 449 3.76 8.89 16.71
C PHE A 449 2.77 9.65 15.80
N LEU A 450 1.74 10.29 16.37
CA LEU A 450 0.78 11.09 15.60
C LEU A 450 1.42 12.36 14.98
N ARG A 451 2.62 12.73 15.38
CA ARG A 451 3.37 13.79 14.69
C ARG A 451 3.80 13.35 13.29
N ARG A 452 4.18 12.08 13.14
CA ARG A 452 4.54 11.46 11.86
C ARG A 452 3.30 10.93 11.12
N ALA A 453 2.37 10.35 11.86
CA ALA A 453 1.13 9.77 11.35
C ALA A 453 -0.05 10.74 11.48
N ALA A 454 0.16 12.03 11.24
CA ALA A 454 -0.91 13.05 11.36
C ALA A 454 -2.08 12.81 10.39
N PHE A 455 -1.89 12.03 9.34
CA PHE A 455 -2.93 11.60 8.42
C PHE A 455 -4.00 10.69 9.06
N LEU A 456 -3.70 10.08 10.21
CA LEU A 456 -4.68 9.27 10.95
C LEU A 456 -5.82 10.08 11.56
N LYS A 457 -5.69 11.43 11.61
CA LYS A 457 -6.70 12.32 12.21
C LYS A 457 -8.04 12.29 11.52
N HIS A 458 -8.08 11.92 10.24
CA HIS A 458 -9.32 11.80 9.46
C HIS A 458 -9.31 10.53 8.63
N ASN A 459 -10.49 9.97 8.39
CA ASN A 459 -10.64 8.77 7.58
C ASN A 459 -10.55 9.06 6.07
N LEU A 460 -11.00 10.22 5.62
CA LEU A 460 -10.85 10.66 4.25
C LEU A 460 -10.10 11.98 4.17
N TRP A 461 -9.15 12.02 3.24
CA TRP A 461 -8.50 13.23 2.76
C TRP A 461 -8.58 13.23 1.24
N VAL A 462 -8.69 14.41 0.65
CA VAL A 462 -8.69 14.58 -0.80
C VAL A 462 -7.71 15.67 -1.17
N THR A 463 -6.86 15.39 -2.15
CA THR A 463 -5.91 16.36 -2.69
C THR A 463 -6.01 16.41 -4.21
N PRO A 464 -5.64 17.53 -4.86
CA PRO A 464 -5.30 17.50 -6.26
C PRO A 464 -4.09 16.59 -6.49
N TYR A 465 -3.97 16.03 -7.69
CA TYR A 465 -2.79 15.27 -8.06
C TYR A 465 -1.53 16.15 -8.03
N ALA A 466 -0.48 15.64 -7.39
CA ALA A 466 0.85 16.21 -7.43
C ALA A 466 1.88 15.08 -7.51
N LEU A 467 2.85 15.21 -8.41
CA LEU A 467 3.82 14.15 -8.73
C LEU A 467 4.68 13.73 -7.52
N ASN A 468 4.93 14.64 -6.61
CA ASN A 468 5.76 14.44 -5.42
C ASN A 468 4.97 14.18 -4.13
N GLU A 469 3.64 14.08 -4.21
CA GLU A 469 2.77 13.76 -3.06
C GLU A 469 2.35 12.29 -3.14
N ASN A 470 3.23 11.37 -2.72
CA ASN A 470 3.03 9.93 -2.89
C ASN A 470 2.70 9.19 -1.60
N PHE A 471 3.23 9.63 -0.45
CA PHE A 471 3.13 8.91 0.81
C PHE A 471 2.60 9.82 1.92
N PRO A 472 1.54 9.42 2.65
CA PRO A 472 0.83 10.28 3.58
C PRO A 472 1.67 10.69 4.81
N GLY A 473 2.66 9.88 5.19
CA GLY A 473 3.64 10.17 6.23
C GLY A 473 4.91 10.86 5.71
N GLY A 474 4.94 11.27 4.43
CA GLY A 474 6.15 11.74 3.77
C GLY A 474 7.05 10.59 3.30
N GLU A 475 8.16 10.95 2.70
CA GLU A 475 9.09 9.99 2.11
C GLU A 475 9.83 9.14 3.17
N PHE A 476 10.11 9.72 4.33
CA PHE A 476 10.88 9.10 5.41
C PHE A 476 10.05 9.06 6.70
N PRO A 477 9.05 8.16 6.83
CA PRO A 477 8.14 8.18 7.97
C PRO A 477 8.77 7.66 9.28
N ASN A 478 9.83 6.85 9.20
CA ASN A 478 10.37 6.14 10.35
C ASN A 478 11.21 7.03 11.26
N GLN A 479 12.16 7.73 10.71
CA GLN A 479 13.12 8.53 11.46
C GLN A 479 13.30 9.91 10.81
N ASN A 480 12.34 10.80 11.06
CA ASN A 480 12.31 12.15 10.53
C ASN A 480 11.89 13.12 11.64
N PRO A 481 12.74 14.10 12.01
CA PRO A 481 12.43 15.08 13.04
C PRO A 481 11.44 16.15 12.56
N ARG A 482 11.25 16.31 11.25
CA ARG A 482 10.36 17.31 10.69
C ARG A 482 8.90 16.90 10.91
N VAL A 483 8.26 17.62 11.81
CA VAL A 483 6.86 17.39 12.16
C VAL A 483 5.97 17.81 11.00
N GLY A 484 5.02 16.94 10.64
CA GLY A 484 3.96 17.28 9.69
C GLY A 484 4.36 17.24 8.21
N GLU A 485 5.44 16.55 7.84
CA GLU A 485 5.63 16.16 6.44
C GLU A 485 4.52 15.22 5.99
N GLY A 486 4.16 15.28 4.71
CA GLY A 486 3.14 14.44 4.12
C GLY A 486 1.76 15.10 4.10
N LEU A 487 0.73 14.26 4.08
CA LEU A 487 -0.65 14.63 3.77
C LEU A 487 -1.21 15.77 4.62
N ALA A 488 -1.03 15.69 5.95
CA ALA A 488 -1.53 16.72 6.86
C ALA A 488 -0.86 18.11 6.68
N THR A 489 0.26 18.17 6.00
CA THR A 489 0.92 19.42 5.62
C THR A 489 0.50 19.87 4.23
N TRP A 490 0.37 18.96 3.27
CA TRP A 490 -0.04 19.30 1.90
C TRP A 490 -1.40 19.97 1.86
N VAL A 491 -2.38 19.45 2.60
CA VAL A 491 -3.75 19.98 2.63
C VAL A 491 -3.86 21.39 3.22
N LYS A 492 -2.83 21.88 3.93
CA LYS A 492 -2.80 23.28 4.40
C LYS A 492 -2.74 24.29 3.27
N GLN A 493 -2.35 23.87 2.07
CA GLN A 493 -2.40 24.69 0.87
C GLN A 493 -3.84 25.02 0.49
N ASN A 494 -4.80 24.24 0.94
CA ASN A 494 -6.24 24.39 0.70
C ASN A 494 -6.58 24.60 -0.78
N ARG A 495 -5.97 23.78 -1.64
CA ARG A 495 -6.18 23.81 -3.09
C ARG A 495 -7.61 23.47 -3.45
N SER A 496 -8.11 23.97 -4.59
CA SER A 496 -9.42 23.64 -5.12
C SER A 496 -9.50 22.16 -5.53
N LEU A 497 -10.65 21.55 -5.30
CA LEU A 497 -11.00 20.18 -5.72
C LEU A 497 -12.10 20.16 -6.78
N GLU A 498 -12.50 21.32 -7.29
CA GLU A 498 -13.53 21.44 -8.30
C GLU A 498 -12.94 21.25 -9.70
N GLU A 499 -13.50 20.33 -10.48
CA GLU A 499 -13.05 19.99 -11.85
C GLU A 499 -11.54 19.80 -11.95
N THR A 500 -10.99 18.96 -11.08
CA THR A 500 -9.55 18.74 -11.03
C THR A 500 -9.19 17.24 -11.03
N ASP A 501 -7.93 16.96 -11.17
CA ASP A 501 -7.35 15.65 -11.06
C ASP A 501 -7.20 15.29 -9.57
N ILE A 502 -7.94 14.27 -9.10
CA ILE A 502 -8.24 14.04 -7.69
C ILE A 502 -7.57 12.76 -7.18
N ILE A 503 -6.91 12.87 -6.03
CA ILE A 503 -6.47 11.74 -5.23
C ILE A 503 -7.29 11.66 -3.95
N LEU A 504 -7.91 10.50 -3.71
CA LEU A 504 -8.48 10.14 -2.43
C LEU A 504 -7.45 9.38 -1.62
N TRP A 505 -7.30 9.77 -0.36
CA TRP A 505 -6.54 9.08 0.66
C TRP A 505 -7.51 8.55 1.69
N TYR A 506 -7.74 7.26 1.69
CA TYR A 506 -8.67 6.64 2.62
C TYR A 506 -7.93 5.90 3.71
N VAL A 507 -8.11 6.38 4.95
CA VAL A 507 -7.53 5.82 6.16
C VAL A 507 -8.56 4.91 6.82
N PHE A 508 -8.22 3.64 6.97
CA PHE A 508 -9.08 2.66 7.62
C PHE A 508 -8.28 1.73 8.52
N GLY A 509 -8.94 1.17 9.50
CA GLY A 509 -8.24 0.36 10.47
C GLY A 509 -9.17 -0.44 11.39
N ILE A 510 -8.55 -1.16 12.30
CA ILE A 510 -9.21 -1.98 13.32
C ILE A 510 -8.51 -1.79 14.66
N THR A 511 -9.31 -1.84 15.73
CA THR A 511 -8.78 -1.96 17.09
C THR A 511 -8.79 -3.44 17.47
N HIS A 512 -7.61 -3.99 17.71
CA HIS A 512 -7.45 -5.37 18.13
C HIS A 512 -7.30 -5.44 19.66
N VAL A 513 -8.28 -6.06 20.30
CA VAL A 513 -8.22 -6.47 21.69
C VAL A 513 -7.91 -7.97 21.71
N PRO A 514 -6.68 -8.38 22.01
CA PRO A 514 -6.27 -9.78 21.93
C PRO A 514 -7.10 -10.70 22.80
N ARG A 515 -7.33 -11.93 22.34
CA ARG A 515 -8.06 -13.01 23.02
C ARG A 515 -7.22 -14.30 23.03
N LEU A 516 -7.62 -15.29 23.79
CA LEU A 516 -6.88 -16.57 23.89
C LEU A 516 -6.74 -17.28 22.55
N GLU A 517 -7.76 -17.19 21.70
CA GLU A 517 -7.80 -17.81 20.37
C GLU A 517 -6.81 -17.19 19.36
N ASP A 518 -6.26 -16.02 19.66
CA ASP A 518 -5.24 -15.36 18.85
C ASP A 518 -3.83 -15.93 19.10
N TRP A 519 -3.71 -16.89 19.99
CA TRP A 519 -2.48 -17.59 20.32
C TRP A 519 -2.52 -19.05 19.84
N PRO A 520 -1.41 -19.64 19.27
CA PRO A 520 -0.12 -18.99 18.98
C PRO A 520 -0.09 -18.22 17.66
N VAL A 521 -1.08 -18.38 16.81
CA VAL A 521 -1.23 -17.68 15.53
C VAL A 521 -2.66 -17.16 15.44
N MET A 522 -2.79 -15.86 15.20
CA MET A 522 -4.07 -15.18 15.13
C MET A 522 -4.94 -15.70 13.96
N PRO A 523 -6.20 -16.07 14.17
CA PRO A 523 -7.16 -16.26 13.09
C PRO A 523 -7.25 -15.01 12.22
N VAL A 524 -7.61 -15.20 10.93
CA VAL A 524 -7.64 -14.09 9.97
C VAL A 524 -8.76 -13.12 10.32
N GLU A 525 -8.40 -11.85 10.53
CA GLU A 525 -9.34 -10.72 10.56
C GLU A 525 -9.39 -10.04 9.20
N HIS A 526 -10.57 -9.61 8.78
CA HIS A 526 -10.82 -8.99 7.48
C HIS A 526 -11.27 -7.55 7.66
N ILE A 527 -10.57 -6.61 7.03
CA ILE A 527 -10.99 -5.21 6.94
C ILE A 527 -10.85 -4.72 5.50
N GLY A 528 -11.60 -3.70 5.14
CA GLY A 528 -11.53 -3.16 3.79
C GLY A 528 -12.61 -2.14 3.49
N PHE A 529 -12.71 -1.78 2.22
CA PHE A 529 -13.70 -0.83 1.69
C PHE A 529 -14.06 -1.20 0.24
N THR A 530 -15.05 -0.52 -0.31
CA THR A 530 -15.51 -0.79 -1.68
C THR A 530 -15.60 0.49 -2.49
N LEU A 531 -15.08 0.49 -3.72
CA LEU A 531 -15.43 1.43 -4.78
C LEU A 531 -16.53 0.83 -5.64
N GLN A 532 -17.70 1.46 -5.68
CA GLN A 532 -18.89 0.95 -6.38
C GLN A 532 -19.32 1.93 -7.46
N PRO A 533 -19.72 1.47 -8.66
CA PRO A 533 -20.34 2.33 -9.67
C PRO A 533 -21.54 3.12 -9.09
N HIS A 534 -21.61 4.38 -9.39
CA HIS A 534 -22.73 5.26 -9.03
C HIS A 534 -23.16 6.09 -10.24
N GLY A 535 -24.21 5.63 -10.91
CA GLY A 535 -24.63 6.22 -12.18
C GLY A 535 -23.60 6.03 -13.32
N PHE A 536 -22.54 5.26 -13.12
CA PHE A 536 -21.51 5.01 -14.12
C PHE A 536 -22.07 4.22 -15.30
N PHE A 537 -22.90 3.22 -15.06
CA PHE A 537 -23.55 2.43 -16.08
C PHE A 537 -25.00 2.85 -16.31
N ASN A 538 -25.55 2.53 -17.49
CA ASN A 538 -26.95 2.75 -17.82
C ASN A 538 -27.89 1.65 -17.28
N CYS A 539 -27.35 0.49 -16.91
CA CYS A 539 -28.03 -0.65 -16.29
C CYS A 539 -26.98 -1.52 -15.59
N SER A 540 -27.38 -2.62 -14.98
CA SER A 540 -26.43 -3.54 -14.36
C SER A 540 -25.44 -4.09 -15.42
N PRO A 541 -24.13 -3.91 -15.25
CA PRO A 541 -23.14 -4.41 -16.20
C PRO A 541 -22.95 -5.93 -16.13
N ALA A 542 -23.55 -6.61 -15.15
CA ALA A 542 -23.46 -8.06 -14.97
C ALA A 542 -24.55 -8.85 -15.71
N VAL A 543 -25.52 -8.18 -16.36
CA VAL A 543 -26.64 -8.86 -17.04
C VAL A 543 -26.19 -9.74 -18.19
N ASP A 544 -25.14 -9.37 -18.89
CA ASP A 544 -24.60 -10.09 -20.04
C ASP A 544 -23.36 -10.95 -19.70
N VAL A 545 -23.02 -11.07 -18.43
CA VAL A 545 -21.93 -11.95 -17.99
C VAL A 545 -22.45 -13.38 -17.90
N PRO A 546 -21.81 -14.35 -18.58
CA PRO A 546 -22.24 -15.76 -18.49
C PRO A 546 -22.17 -16.24 -17.03
N PRO A 547 -23.05 -17.16 -16.62
CA PRO A 547 -23.01 -17.76 -15.30
C PRO A 547 -21.65 -18.43 -15.04
N SER A 548 -21.22 -18.47 -13.79
CA SER A 548 -19.99 -19.17 -13.42
C SER A 548 -20.13 -20.66 -13.71
N THR A 549 -19.14 -21.24 -14.38
CA THR A 549 -19.10 -22.68 -14.65
C THR A 549 -19.05 -23.54 -13.40
N CYS A 550 -18.71 -22.96 -12.24
CA CYS A 550 -18.72 -23.66 -10.95
C CYS A 550 -20.12 -24.11 -10.50
N ASP A 551 -21.18 -23.48 -11.02
CA ASP A 551 -22.56 -23.84 -10.66
C ASP A 551 -23.17 -24.94 -11.55
N LEU A 552 -22.45 -25.36 -12.59
CA LEU A 552 -22.96 -26.42 -13.53
C LEU A 552 -22.57 -27.84 -13.09
N ASP A 553 -21.52 -27.98 -12.25
CA ASP A 553 -21.05 -29.30 -11.79
C ASP A 553 -21.85 -29.89 -10.60
N SER A 554 -22.82 -29.15 -10.06
CA SER A 554 -23.60 -29.59 -8.90
C SER A 554 -24.92 -30.29 -9.25
N LYS A 555 -25.23 -30.56 -10.54
CA LYS A 555 -26.48 -31.19 -10.95
C LYS A 555 -26.35 -32.52 -11.72
N GLU A 556 -25.15 -33.07 -11.85
CA GLU A 556 -24.98 -34.45 -12.38
C GLU A 556 -24.20 -35.31 -11.38
N GLY A 557 -24.88 -35.76 -10.36
CA GLY A 557 -24.43 -36.77 -9.44
C GLY A 557 -25.39 -37.93 -9.42
N ASP A 558 -25.32 -38.81 -10.41
CA ASP A 558 -25.66 -40.23 -10.28
C ASP A 558 -25.30 -40.98 -11.58
N ALA A 559 -24.05 -41.41 -11.71
CA ALA A 559 -23.64 -42.57 -12.52
C ALA A 559 -22.21 -43.00 -12.20
N LYS A 560 -22.11 -44.06 -11.42
CA LYS A 560 -21.10 -45.13 -11.34
C LYS A 560 -19.70 -44.90 -11.95
N ASP A 561 -18.76 -44.85 -11.03
CA ASP A 561 -17.46 -45.53 -10.94
C ASP A 561 -16.93 -46.21 -12.19
N ASN A 562 -15.80 -45.73 -12.70
CA ASN A 562 -14.68 -46.56 -13.14
C ASN A 562 -13.39 -45.68 -13.27
N GLY A 563 -12.42 -45.98 -12.44
CA GLY A 563 -11.16 -45.27 -12.32
C GLY A 563 -10.32 -45.22 -13.60
N VAL A 564 -9.96 -44.02 -13.99
CA VAL A 564 -8.66 -43.67 -14.60
C VAL A 564 -8.48 -42.18 -14.43
N ALA A 565 -7.48 -41.74 -13.65
CA ALA A 565 -7.10 -40.35 -13.50
C ALA A 565 -6.57 -39.79 -14.83
N LYS A 566 -7.24 -38.78 -15.38
CA LYS A 566 -6.69 -37.95 -16.46
C LYS A 566 -6.04 -36.71 -15.88
N PRO A 567 -4.94 -36.25 -16.45
CA PRO A 567 -4.22 -35.08 -15.91
C PRO A 567 -5.02 -33.79 -16.11
N ILE A 568 -5.09 -32.98 -15.06
CA ILE A 568 -5.72 -31.67 -15.03
C ILE A 568 -4.92 -30.71 -15.93
N PRO A 569 -5.54 -30.02 -16.88
CA PRO A 569 -4.86 -28.92 -17.58
C PRO A 569 -4.65 -27.74 -16.62
N ASN A 570 -3.42 -27.23 -16.58
CA ASN A 570 -3.06 -26.05 -15.85
C ASN A 570 -3.89 -24.83 -16.27
N GLY A 571 -4.97 -24.57 -15.56
CA GLY A 571 -5.67 -23.30 -15.58
C GLY A 571 -5.24 -22.50 -14.36
N LEU A 572 -4.46 -21.44 -14.56
CA LEU A 572 -4.13 -20.47 -13.53
C LEU A 572 -5.44 -19.84 -13.02
N ILE A 573 -5.90 -20.29 -11.87
CA ILE A 573 -6.84 -19.51 -11.08
C ILE A 573 -5.99 -18.52 -10.28
N ALA A 574 -5.84 -17.32 -10.82
CA ALA A 574 -5.33 -16.19 -10.06
C ALA A 574 -6.41 -15.79 -9.04
N LYS A 575 -6.35 -16.33 -7.83
CA LYS A 575 -6.88 -15.63 -6.65
C LYS A 575 -5.83 -14.59 -6.30
N LEU A 576 -6.04 -13.40 -6.82
CA LEU A 576 -5.35 -12.19 -6.34
C LEU A 576 -6.07 -11.68 -5.10
#